data_e87c9b7e2f0bd573d33a1a67a4ac038c
#
_entry.id   e87c9b7e2f0bd573d33a1a67a4ac038c
#
_cell.length_a   1.000
_cell.length_b   1.000
_cell.length_c   1.000
_cell.angle_alpha   90.00
_cell.angle_beta   90.00
_cell.angle_gamma   90.00
#
_symmetry.space_group_name_H-M   'P 1'
#
loop_
_entity.id
_entity.type
_entity.pdbx_description
1 polymer ?
#
loop_
_entity_poly.entity_id
_entity_poly.type
_entity_poly.pdbx_seq_one_letter_code
_entity_poly.pdbx_strand_id
1 'polypeptide(L)'
;MLVAARGKGAACLFESDALRLPLRDASLDLVTVAFGFRNLANYGAGLAEMRRVLRPSGMAAILEFSEPFNPIFAALYHFYSRRILPLVGGALSGSRDAYTYLPDSVRKFPSAEALAEQMRRAGFSEVRYERFTGGIATLHLGVTPPPRPPA
;
A
#
# COMPACT_ATOMS: atom_id res chain seq x y z
N MET A 1 10.41 15.24 -4.97
CA MET A 1 9.02 14.80 -5.19
C MET A 1 8.00 15.92 -5.01
N LEU A 2 7.98 16.66 -3.89
CA LEU A 2 7.00 17.74 -3.63
C LEU A 2 7.01 18.85 -4.69
N VAL A 3 8.20 19.28 -5.14
CA VAL A 3 8.34 20.30 -6.21
C VAL A 3 7.67 19.85 -7.51
N ALA A 4 7.90 18.59 -7.91
CA ALA A 4 7.28 18.02 -9.11
C ALA A 4 5.74 17.88 -8.97
N ALA A 5 5.25 17.56 -7.79
CA ALA A 5 3.82 17.46 -7.50
C ALA A 5 3.14 18.84 -7.55
N ARG A 6 3.79 19.89 -7.00
CA ARG A 6 3.32 21.28 -7.12
C ARG A 6 3.22 21.74 -8.58
N GLY A 7 4.23 21.41 -9.39
CA GLY A 7 4.22 21.71 -10.83
C GLY A 7 3.09 21.02 -11.61
N LYS A 8 2.47 19.97 -11.04
CA LYS A 8 1.30 19.26 -11.59
C LYS A 8 -0.04 19.73 -10.99
N GLY A 9 -0.05 20.83 -10.25
CA GLY A 9 -1.26 21.42 -9.68
C GLY A 9 -1.72 20.77 -8.36
N ALA A 10 -0.90 19.93 -7.72
CA ALA A 10 -1.25 19.39 -6.40
C ALA A 10 -1.23 20.51 -5.34
N ALA A 11 -2.36 20.67 -4.65
CA ALA A 11 -2.52 21.57 -3.51
C ALA A 11 -2.31 20.80 -2.19
N CYS A 12 -2.03 21.50 -1.10
CA CYS A 12 -1.93 20.92 0.25
C CYS A 12 -0.90 19.79 0.37
N LEU A 13 0.33 20.04 -0.10
CA LEU A 13 1.44 19.10 0.03
C LEU A 13 2.20 19.32 1.32
N PHE A 14 2.50 18.25 2.04
CA PHE A 14 3.40 18.25 3.20
C PHE A 14 4.28 16.99 3.18
N GLU A 15 5.42 17.05 3.85
CA GLU A 15 6.32 15.93 4.07
C GLU A 15 6.23 15.50 5.53
N SER A 16 6.03 14.22 5.77
CA SER A 16 5.94 13.66 7.12
C SER A 16 6.29 12.18 7.15
N ASP A 17 6.56 11.68 8.35
CA ASP A 17 6.59 10.25 8.61
C ASP A 17 5.15 9.69 8.49
N ALA A 18 4.97 8.66 7.66
CA ALA A 18 3.67 7.99 7.49
C ALA A 18 3.21 7.23 8.75
N LEU A 19 4.11 6.99 9.71
CA LEU A 19 3.79 6.41 11.01
C LEU A 19 3.33 7.47 12.03
N ARG A 20 3.44 8.77 11.68
CA ARG A 20 3.06 9.90 12.54
C ARG A 20 2.67 11.10 11.69
N LEU A 21 1.46 11.09 11.14
CA LEU A 21 0.95 12.15 10.28
C LEU A 21 0.63 13.42 11.08
N PRO A 22 0.96 14.62 10.59
CA PRO A 22 0.61 15.90 11.24
C PRO A 22 -0.87 16.26 11.01
N LEU A 23 -1.76 15.29 11.23
CA LEU A 23 -3.21 15.41 11.03
C LEU A 23 -3.92 15.09 12.34
N ARG A 24 -5.05 15.74 12.56
CA ARG A 24 -5.90 15.49 13.74
C ARG A 24 -6.54 14.11 13.65
N ASP A 25 -6.88 13.56 14.81
CA ASP A 25 -7.70 12.36 14.89
C ASP A 25 -9.05 12.60 14.19
N ALA A 26 -9.58 11.57 13.57
CA ALA A 26 -10.91 11.59 12.94
C ALA A 26 -11.16 12.81 12.03
N SER A 27 -10.18 13.17 11.19
CA SER A 27 -10.23 14.35 10.33
C SER A 27 -10.43 14.06 8.84
N LEU A 28 -10.21 12.80 8.41
CA LEU A 28 -10.28 12.39 7.01
C LEU A 28 -11.41 11.39 6.78
N ASP A 29 -12.04 11.46 5.61
CA ASP A 29 -13.03 10.48 5.16
C ASP A 29 -12.39 9.31 4.44
N LEU A 30 -11.24 9.55 3.79
CA LEU A 30 -10.50 8.56 3.00
C LEU A 30 -9.00 8.75 3.13
N VAL A 31 -8.27 7.65 3.31
CA VAL A 31 -6.81 7.59 3.18
C VAL A 31 -6.46 6.59 2.10
N THR A 32 -5.67 6.99 1.11
CA THR A 32 -5.21 6.10 0.03
C THR A 32 -3.70 6.00 0.02
N VAL A 33 -3.19 4.79 -0.18
CA VAL A 33 -1.77 4.52 -0.42
C VAL A 33 -1.66 3.63 -1.65
N ALA A 34 -0.93 4.08 -2.67
CA ALA A 34 -0.66 3.30 -3.87
C ALA A 34 0.84 3.06 -4.02
N PHE A 35 1.24 1.79 -4.03
CA PHE A 35 2.61 1.30 -4.24
C PHE A 35 3.67 1.88 -3.30
N GLY A 36 3.25 2.27 -2.08
CA GLY A 36 4.12 2.86 -1.07
C GLY A 36 4.05 2.17 0.29
N PHE A 37 2.97 1.45 0.59
CA PHE A 37 2.72 0.87 1.90
C PHE A 37 3.79 -0.17 2.30
N ARG A 38 4.30 -0.96 1.34
CA ARG A 38 5.38 -1.94 1.55
C ARG A 38 6.69 -1.33 2.05
N ASN A 39 6.88 -0.01 1.89
CA ASN A 39 8.10 0.69 2.31
C ASN A 39 8.03 1.18 3.77
N LEU A 40 6.92 0.98 4.47
CA LEU A 40 6.80 1.33 5.88
C LEU A 40 7.68 0.42 6.74
N ALA A 41 8.35 1.01 7.70
CA ALA A 41 9.17 0.27 8.66
C ALA A 41 8.33 -0.63 9.58
N ASN A 42 7.06 -0.27 9.82
CA ASN A 42 6.12 -1.01 10.66
C ASN A 42 4.70 -0.90 10.10
N TYR A 43 4.20 -1.98 9.51
CA TYR A 43 2.86 -1.99 8.92
C TYR A 43 1.74 -1.80 9.95
N GLY A 44 1.87 -2.42 11.12
CA GLY A 44 0.88 -2.28 12.20
C GLY A 44 0.76 -0.83 12.69
N ALA A 45 1.89 -0.14 12.88
CA ALA A 45 1.90 1.27 13.24
C ALA A 45 1.32 2.16 12.12
N GLY A 46 1.64 1.87 10.86
CA GLY A 46 1.05 2.57 9.72
C GLY A 46 -0.47 2.40 9.63
N LEU A 47 -0.98 1.18 9.84
CA LEU A 47 -2.42 0.90 9.87
C LEU A 47 -3.11 1.61 11.05
N ALA A 48 -2.47 1.61 12.23
CA ALA A 48 -3.00 2.32 13.40
C ALA A 48 -3.07 3.82 13.15
N GLU A 49 -2.05 4.38 12.50
CA GLU A 49 -2.01 5.81 12.16
C GLU A 49 -3.06 6.18 11.10
N MET A 50 -3.21 5.36 10.05
CA MET A 50 -4.30 5.54 9.09
C MET A 50 -5.66 5.51 9.78
N ARG A 51 -5.88 4.56 10.70
CA ARG A 51 -7.12 4.47 11.47
C ARG A 51 -7.33 5.70 12.36
N ARG A 52 -6.28 6.22 13.01
CA ARG A 52 -6.37 7.39 13.89
C ARG A 52 -6.89 8.63 13.16
N VAL A 53 -6.38 8.89 11.96
CA VAL A 53 -6.75 10.08 11.18
C VAL A 53 -8.11 9.95 10.48
N LEU A 54 -8.61 8.72 10.28
CA LEU A 54 -9.91 8.47 9.67
C LEU A 54 -11.06 8.72 10.65
N ARG A 55 -12.11 9.34 10.15
CA ARG A 55 -13.37 9.49 10.87
C ARG A 55 -14.05 8.13 11.09
N PRO A 56 -14.98 8.04 12.04
CA PRO A 56 -15.91 6.91 12.06
C PRO A 56 -16.56 6.70 10.69
N SER A 57 -16.65 5.46 10.24
CA SER A 57 -17.07 5.07 8.88
C SER A 57 -16.18 5.59 7.74
N GLY A 58 -15.02 6.15 8.04
CA GLY A 58 -14.01 6.51 7.04
C GLY A 58 -13.29 5.27 6.48
N MET A 59 -12.68 5.41 5.30
CA MET A 59 -12.12 4.30 4.54
C MET A 59 -10.61 4.42 4.37
N ALA A 60 -9.89 3.32 4.57
CA ALA A 60 -8.52 3.13 4.11
C ALA A 60 -8.51 2.30 2.83
N ALA A 61 -7.74 2.73 1.81
CA ALA A 61 -7.53 2.01 0.57
C ALA A 61 -6.03 1.85 0.30
N ILE A 62 -5.55 0.61 0.30
CA ILE A 62 -4.15 0.25 0.10
C ILE A 62 -4.03 -0.58 -1.17
N LEU A 63 -3.50 0.02 -2.24
CA LEU A 63 -3.14 -0.67 -3.48
C LEU A 63 -1.65 -0.98 -3.45
N GLU A 64 -1.30 -2.25 -3.52
CA GLU A 64 0.10 -2.65 -3.43
C GLU A 64 0.40 -3.87 -4.31
N PHE A 65 1.68 -4.01 -4.69
CA PHE A 65 2.14 -5.21 -5.35
C PHE A 65 2.05 -6.41 -4.41
N SER A 66 1.69 -7.55 -4.97
CA SER A 66 1.57 -8.82 -4.27
C SER A 66 2.10 -9.96 -5.12
N GLU A 67 2.25 -11.14 -4.56
CA GLU A 67 2.67 -12.31 -5.31
C GLU A 67 1.46 -12.97 -5.99
N PRO A 68 1.63 -13.42 -7.27
CA PRO A 68 0.59 -14.16 -7.96
C PRO A 68 0.18 -15.41 -7.19
N PHE A 69 -1.12 -15.69 -7.12
CA PHE A 69 -1.65 -16.83 -6.39
C PHE A 69 -1.51 -18.17 -7.16
N ASN A 70 -1.44 -18.12 -8.49
CA ASN A 70 -1.24 -19.33 -9.32
C ASN A 70 0.27 -19.65 -9.38
N PRO A 71 0.74 -20.85 -8.96
CA PRO A 71 2.15 -21.18 -8.89
C PRO A 71 2.86 -21.16 -10.24
N ILE A 72 2.18 -21.55 -11.32
CA ILE A 72 2.75 -21.53 -12.69
C ILE A 72 2.95 -20.09 -13.14
N PHE A 73 1.94 -19.26 -12.93
CA PHE A 73 2.01 -17.83 -13.27
C PHE A 73 3.03 -17.11 -12.39
N ALA A 74 3.13 -17.46 -11.11
CA ALA A 74 4.17 -16.95 -10.21
C ALA A 74 5.58 -17.28 -10.70
N ALA A 75 5.83 -18.52 -11.13
CA ALA A 75 7.12 -18.92 -11.68
C ALA A 75 7.49 -18.11 -12.93
N LEU A 76 6.54 -17.91 -13.85
CA LEU A 76 6.73 -17.10 -15.05
C LEU A 76 6.97 -15.62 -14.71
N TYR A 77 6.19 -15.07 -13.78
CA TYR A 77 6.36 -13.70 -13.29
C TYR A 77 7.72 -13.49 -12.62
N HIS A 78 8.18 -14.43 -11.80
CA HIS A 78 9.49 -14.37 -11.17
C HIS A 78 10.63 -14.49 -12.18
N PHE A 79 10.49 -15.34 -13.20
CA PHE A 79 11.46 -15.41 -14.29
C PHE A 79 11.55 -14.08 -15.04
N TYR A 80 10.39 -13.52 -15.44
CA TYR A 80 10.31 -12.23 -16.11
C TYR A 80 10.92 -11.09 -15.27
N SER A 81 10.48 -10.96 -13.99
CA SER A 81 10.90 -9.87 -13.12
C SER A 81 12.37 -9.91 -12.73
N ARG A 82 12.98 -11.11 -12.67
CA ARG A 82 14.39 -11.28 -12.29
C ARG A 82 15.36 -11.28 -13.45
N ARG A 83 14.94 -11.70 -14.63
CA ARG A 83 15.81 -11.86 -15.79
C ARG A 83 15.56 -10.83 -16.87
N ILE A 84 14.30 -10.62 -17.24
CA ILE A 84 13.92 -9.79 -18.38
C ILE A 84 13.84 -8.32 -17.96
N LEU A 85 13.14 -8.02 -16.89
CA LEU A 85 12.90 -6.65 -16.43
C LEU A 85 14.19 -5.86 -16.11
N PRO A 86 15.22 -6.41 -15.44
CA PRO A 86 16.48 -5.71 -15.21
C PRO A 86 17.31 -5.48 -16.49
N LEU A 87 17.23 -6.40 -17.46
CA LEU A 87 17.91 -6.25 -18.74
C LEU A 87 17.29 -5.11 -19.57
N VAL A 88 15.98 -5.11 -19.70
CA VAL A 88 15.24 -4.08 -20.46
C VAL A 88 15.29 -2.74 -19.73
N GLY A 89 15.07 -2.73 -18.41
CA GLY A 89 15.09 -1.53 -17.59
C GLY A 89 16.48 -0.90 -17.50
N GLY A 90 17.52 -1.71 -17.38
CA GLY A 90 18.91 -1.22 -17.42
C GLY A 90 19.32 -0.61 -18.75
N ALA A 91 18.80 -1.15 -19.84
CA ALA A 91 19.05 -0.60 -21.19
C ALA A 91 18.32 0.73 -21.45
N LEU A 92 17.12 0.91 -20.89
CA LEU A 92 16.26 2.06 -21.14
C LEU A 92 16.42 3.21 -20.13
N SER A 93 16.69 2.90 -18.84
CA SER A 93 16.70 3.92 -17.77
C SER A 93 18.06 4.14 -17.11
N GLY A 94 19.09 3.32 -17.39
CA GLY A 94 20.41 3.43 -16.77
C GLY A 94 20.46 3.05 -15.27
N SER A 95 19.34 2.70 -14.64
CA SER A 95 19.22 2.42 -13.20
C SER A 95 18.84 0.96 -12.97
N ARG A 96 19.84 0.08 -12.77
CA ARG A 96 19.63 -1.34 -12.44
C ARG A 96 19.07 -1.55 -11.02
N ASP A 97 19.44 -0.69 -10.08
CA ASP A 97 19.12 -0.86 -8.66
C ASP A 97 17.62 -0.78 -8.37
N ALA A 98 16.88 0.08 -9.08
CA ALA A 98 15.43 0.18 -8.94
C ALA A 98 14.69 -1.11 -9.34
N TYR A 99 15.23 -1.87 -10.28
CA TYR A 99 14.62 -3.10 -10.81
C TYR A 99 14.96 -4.35 -10.00
N THR A 100 16.01 -4.30 -9.17
CA THR A 100 16.35 -5.37 -8.22
C THR A 100 15.63 -5.20 -6.88
N TYR A 101 15.43 -3.97 -6.43
CA TYR A 101 14.74 -3.66 -5.17
C TYR A 101 13.26 -4.08 -5.18
N LEU A 102 12.55 -3.86 -6.29
CA LEU A 102 11.10 -4.10 -6.35
C LEU A 102 10.72 -5.57 -6.08
N PRO A 103 11.30 -6.59 -6.76
CA PRO A 103 10.97 -7.98 -6.49
C PRO A 103 11.23 -8.41 -5.05
N ASP A 104 12.32 -7.92 -4.45
CA ASP A 104 12.67 -8.28 -3.07
C ASP A 104 11.74 -7.65 -2.04
N SER A 105 11.29 -6.41 -2.27
CA SER A 105 10.33 -5.74 -1.40
C SER A 105 8.94 -6.38 -1.48
N VAL A 106 8.50 -6.80 -2.66
CA VAL A 106 7.22 -7.51 -2.85
C VAL A 106 7.21 -8.85 -2.12
N ARG A 107 8.31 -9.63 -2.19
CA ARG A 107 8.43 -10.92 -1.50
C ARG A 107 8.38 -10.83 0.02
N LYS A 108 8.86 -9.72 0.59
CA LYS A 108 8.83 -9.46 2.04
C LYS A 108 7.49 -8.91 2.51
N PHE A 109 6.67 -8.45 1.58
CA PHE A 109 5.37 -7.87 1.89
C PHE A 109 4.37 -8.98 2.28
N PRO A 110 3.46 -8.74 3.23
CA PRO A 110 2.45 -9.71 3.64
C PRO A 110 1.58 -10.16 2.45
N SER A 111 1.12 -11.41 2.49
CA SER A 111 0.09 -11.86 1.55
C SER A 111 -1.19 -11.03 1.69
N ALA A 112 -2.07 -11.08 0.70
CA ALA A 112 -3.33 -10.34 0.75
C ALA A 112 -4.16 -10.69 1.99
N GLU A 113 -4.22 -11.98 2.36
CA GLU A 113 -4.91 -12.46 3.54
C GLU A 113 -4.26 -11.93 4.83
N ALA A 114 -2.93 -11.98 4.89
CA ALA A 114 -2.17 -11.54 6.05
C ALA A 114 -2.32 -10.03 6.29
N LEU A 115 -2.31 -9.22 5.22
CA LEU A 115 -2.54 -7.78 5.35
C LEU A 115 -3.98 -7.48 5.76
N ALA A 116 -4.97 -8.17 5.18
CA ALA A 116 -6.36 -8.02 5.59
C ALA A 116 -6.57 -8.35 7.08
N GLU A 117 -5.89 -9.39 7.59
CA GLU A 117 -5.93 -9.72 9.01
C GLU A 117 -5.24 -8.67 9.88
N GLN A 118 -4.12 -8.11 9.44
CA GLN A 118 -3.47 -6.99 10.13
C GLN A 118 -4.37 -5.75 10.19
N MET A 119 -5.12 -5.45 9.11
CA MET A 119 -6.11 -4.37 9.11
C MET A 119 -7.22 -4.61 10.14
N ARG A 120 -7.75 -5.85 10.24
CA ARG A 120 -8.75 -6.20 11.28
C ARG A 120 -8.18 -6.01 12.68
N ARG A 121 -6.96 -6.48 12.94
CA ARG A 121 -6.26 -6.29 14.23
C ARG A 121 -6.00 -4.83 14.56
N ALA A 122 -5.76 -4.00 13.54
CA ALA A 122 -5.65 -2.54 13.71
C ALA A 122 -7.00 -1.87 14.00
N GLY A 123 -8.11 -2.62 13.97
CA GLY A 123 -9.44 -2.16 14.34
C GLY A 123 -10.27 -1.62 13.18
N PHE A 124 -9.94 -1.97 11.93
CA PHE A 124 -10.85 -1.78 10.81
C PHE A 124 -11.94 -2.85 10.84
N SER A 125 -13.18 -2.44 10.59
CA SER A 125 -14.30 -3.31 10.25
C SER A 125 -14.38 -3.50 8.73
N GLU A 126 -15.23 -4.37 8.26
CA GLU A 126 -15.53 -4.54 6.82
C GLU A 126 -14.26 -4.58 5.93
N VAL A 127 -13.27 -5.34 6.35
CA VAL A 127 -12.03 -5.48 5.58
C VAL A 127 -12.25 -6.45 4.44
N ARG A 128 -12.00 -5.96 3.22
CA ARG A 128 -12.04 -6.74 1.97
C ARG A 128 -10.82 -6.44 1.10
N TYR A 129 -10.53 -7.34 0.17
CA TYR A 129 -9.49 -7.10 -0.82
C TYR A 129 -9.88 -7.69 -2.18
N GLU A 130 -9.31 -7.12 -3.23
CA GLU A 130 -9.48 -7.54 -4.61
C GLU A 130 -8.11 -7.67 -5.27
N ARG A 131 -7.90 -8.78 -5.99
CA ARG A 131 -6.66 -9.07 -6.71
C ARG A 131 -6.81 -8.70 -8.17
N PHE A 132 -5.80 -8.02 -8.71
CA PHE A 132 -5.71 -7.63 -10.11
C PHE A 132 -4.58 -8.39 -10.81
N THR A 133 -4.73 -8.59 -12.11
CA THR A 133 -3.70 -9.18 -12.99
C THR A 133 -3.13 -10.48 -12.41
N GLY A 134 -4.02 -11.45 -12.09
CA GLY A 134 -3.59 -12.73 -11.54
C GLY A 134 -2.91 -12.67 -10.16
N GLY A 135 -3.09 -11.58 -9.41
CA GLY A 135 -2.53 -11.38 -8.08
C GLY A 135 -1.24 -10.57 -8.04
N ILE A 136 -0.79 -9.97 -9.16
CA ILE A 136 0.39 -9.08 -9.18
C ILE A 136 0.14 -7.80 -8.36
N ALA A 137 -1.10 -7.32 -8.31
CA ALA A 137 -1.50 -6.21 -7.46
C ALA A 137 -2.76 -6.57 -6.68
N THR A 138 -2.89 -6.02 -5.47
CA THR A 138 -4.05 -6.22 -4.61
C THR A 138 -4.47 -4.89 -4.01
N LEU A 139 -5.76 -4.59 -4.09
CA LEU A 139 -6.40 -3.47 -3.41
C LEU A 139 -7.04 -3.98 -2.12
N HIS A 140 -6.62 -3.45 -0.99
CA HIS A 140 -7.27 -3.67 0.30
C HIS A 140 -8.11 -2.46 0.67
N LEU A 141 -9.30 -2.72 1.16
CA LEU A 141 -10.23 -1.72 1.66
C LEU A 141 -10.61 -2.08 3.10
N GLY A 142 -10.58 -1.10 3.98
CA GLY A 142 -11.01 -1.27 5.36
C GLY A 142 -11.75 -0.04 5.84
N VAL A 143 -12.87 -0.22 6.50
CA VAL A 143 -13.70 0.86 7.02
C VAL A 143 -13.49 0.95 8.54
N THR A 144 -13.35 2.16 9.08
CA THR A 144 -13.35 2.36 10.53
C THR A 144 -14.75 2.10 11.10
N PRO A 145 -14.86 1.57 12.34
CA PRO A 145 -16.17 1.37 12.95
C PRO A 145 -17.02 2.64 12.98
N PRO A 146 -18.35 2.50 12.90
CA PRO A 146 -19.25 3.64 13.05
C PRO A 146 -19.12 4.29 14.45
N PRO A 147 -19.58 5.53 14.63
CA PRO A 147 -19.58 6.16 15.94
C PRO A 147 -20.39 5.30 16.93
N ARG A 148 -19.92 5.23 18.17
CA ARG A 148 -20.71 4.58 19.22
C ARG A 148 -22.04 5.34 19.38
N PRO A 149 -23.17 4.62 19.51
CA PRO A 149 -24.43 5.27 19.87
C PRO A 149 -24.24 6.03 21.20
N PRO A 150 -24.90 7.15 21.39
CA PRO A 150 -24.91 7.85 22.69
C PRO A 150 -25.44 6.87 23.76
N ALA A 151 -24.78 6.90 24.92
CA ALA A 151 -25.21 6.11 26.10
C ALA A 151 -26.54 6.62 26.65
#